data_36ac46e115a89cd93c9debfc6795e266
#
_entry.id   36ac46e115a89cd93c9debfc6795e266
#
_cell.length_a   1.000
_cell.length_b   1.000
_cell.length_c   1.000
_cell.angle_alpha   90.00
_cell.angle_beta   90.00
_cell.angle_gamma   90.00
#
_symmetry.space_group_name_H-M   'P 1'
#
loop_
_entity.id
_entity.type
_entity.pdbx_description
1 polymer ?
#
loop_
_entity_poly.entity_id
_entity_poly.type
_entity_poly.pdbx_seq_one_letter_code
_entity_poly.pdbx_strand_id
1 'polypeptide(L)'
;TYKKEAKRIASFYPFLNNGKLKIFNEGSLATAVKASCCVPLVFQPVLFEGIYLSDGGILNNFPVNILEGKVDKIIGVNVNRINTIEGKIGYKQIIERTVQIAIGNSVETQKYKCDVYIEPPSIRDYGIFDFKKADEIYQTGYVYAKEKKNELLRFLD
;
A
#
# COMPACT_ATOMS: atom_id res chain seq x y z
N THR A 1 16.15 17.60 -10.91
CA THR A 1 15.54 17.47 -9.56
C THR A 1 14.80 16.13 -9.45
N TYR A 2 13.97 15.76 -10.43
CA TYR A 2 13.23 14.48 -10.43
C TYR A 2 14.12 13.21 -10.39
N LYS A 3 15.28 13.22 -11.03
CA LYS A 3 16.21 12.08 -11.00
C LYS A 3 16.82 11.78 -9.61
N LYS A 4 16.88 12.79 -8.74
CA LYS A 4 17.45 12.63 -7.39
C LYS A 4 16.42 12.11 -6.38
N GLU A 5 15.14 12.44 -6.58
CA GLU A 5 14.02 11.96 -5.76
C GLU A 5 13.57 10.55 -6.15
N ALA A 6 13.59 10.20 -7.44
CA ALA A 6 13.31 8.85 -7.92
C ALA A 6 14.26 7.77 -7.36
N LYS A 7 15.46 8.13 -6.92
CA LYS A 7 16.40 7.22 -6.24
C LYS A 7 15.93 6.77 -4.84
N ARG A 8 14.87 7.37 -4.30
CA ARG A 8 14.33 7.03 -2.97
C ARG A 8 13.05 6.19 -3.02
N ILE A 9 12.55 5.84 -4.19
CA ILE A 9 11.43 4.92 -4.32
C ILE A 9 11.96 3.50 -4.16
N ALA A 10 11.83 2.94 -2.97
CA ALA A 10 12.03 1.53 -2.76
C ALA A 10 10.73 0.81 -3.14
N SER A 11 10.79 -0.05 -4.13
CA SER A 11 9.67 -0.88 -4.52
C SER A 11 9.90 -2.30 -4.00
N PHE A 12 8.86 -2.86 -3.41
CA PHE A 12 8.89 -4.16 -2.74
C PHE A 12 8.16 -5.18 -3.59
N TYR A 13 8.79 -6.34 -3.81
CA TYR A 13 8.20 -7.41 -4.62
C TYR A 13 8.38 -8.75 -3.95
N PRO A 14 7.31 -9.51 -3.72
CA PRO A 14 7.43 -10.90 -3.36
C PRO A 14 7.88 -11.70 -4.57
N PHE A 15 8.85 -12.57 -4.37
CA PHE A 15 9.12 -13.66 -5.29
C PHE A 15 8.06 -14.72 -5.16
N LEU A 16 7.20 -14.91 -6.14
CA LEU A 16 6.23 -15.99 -6.12
C LEU A 16 6.88 -17.36 -6.07
N ASN A 17 8.14 -17.47 -6.52
CA ASN A 17 8.91 -18.70 -6.51
C ASN A 17 9.25 -19.20 -5.10
N ASN A 18 9.46 -18.31 -4.12
CA ASN A 18 9.96 -18.69 -2.79
C ASN A 18 9.45 -17.84 -1.63
N GLY A 19 8.53 -16.91 -1.87
CA GLY A 19 7.94 -16.04 -0.85
C GLY A 19 8.89 -14.99 -0.22
N LYS A 20 10.07 -14.79 -0.80
CA LYS A 20 11.01 -13.78 -0.28
C LYS A 20 10.69 -12.40 -0.85
N LEU A 21 10.92 -11.36 -0.04
CA LEU A 21 10.76 -9.97 -0.44
C LEU A 21 12.08 -9.45 -1.05
N LYS A 22 12.02 -8.85 -2.24
CA LYS A 22 13.13 -8.10 -2.84
C LYS A 22 12.82 -6.61 -2.81
N ILE A 23 13.84 -5.82 -2.50
CA ILE A 23 13.76 -4.36 -2.51
C ILE A 23 14.57 -3.89 -3.70
N PHE A 24 13.93 -3.12 -4.59
CA PHE A 24 14.60 -2.47 -5.71
C PHE A 24 14.86 -1.01 -5.35
N ASN A 25 16.11 -0.63 -5.29
CA ASN A 25 16.59 0.74 -5.10
C ASN A 25 17.34 1.29 -6.33
N GLU A 26 17.49 0.46 -7.34
CA GLU A 26 18.16 0.78 -8.61
C GLU A 26 17.53 0.00 -9.78
N GLY A 27 17.84 0.37 -11.00
CA GLY A 27 17.35 -0.28 -12.21
C GLY A 27 16.20 0.47 -12.89
N SER A 28 15.39 -0.24 -13.68
CA SER A 28 14.28 0.35 -14.43
C SER A 28 13.08 0.66 -13.53
N LEU A 29 12.76 1.94 -13.37
CA LEU A 29 11.57 2.39 -12.66
C LEU A 29 10.28 1.83 -13.30
N ALA A 30 10.22 1.74 -14.63
CA ALA A 30 9.06 1.20 -15.33
C ALA A 30 8.81 -0.28 -14.97
N THR A 31 9.87 -1.10 -14.91
CA THR A 31 9.77 -2.50 -14.48
C THR A 31 9.33 -2.58 -13.02
N ALA A 32 9.88 -1.72 -12.18
CA ALA A 32 9.55 -1.63 -10.77
C ALA A 32 8.06 -1.30 -10.57
N VAL A 33 7.56 -0.24 -11.20
CA VAL A 33 6.15 0.16 -11.13
C VAL A 33 5.24 -0.93 -11.69
N LYS A 34 5.58 -1.52 -12.85
CA LYS A 34 4.79 -2.60 -13.46
C LYS A 34 4.64 -3.79 -12.50
N ALA A 35 5.71 -4.22 -11.87
CA ALA A 35 5.67 -5.34 -10.93
C ALA A 35 4.87 -4.99 -9.67
N SER A 36 4.99 -3.75 -9.15
CA SER A 36 4.22 -3.27 -7.99
C SER A 36 2.72 -3.16 -8.24
N CYS A 37 2.31 -3.04 -9.49
CA CYS A 37 0.89 -3.00 -9.87
C CYS A 37 0.32 -4.39 -10.21
N CYS A 38 1.13 -5.45 -10.17
CA CYS A 38 0.68 -6.80 -10.49
C CYS A 38 -0.03 -7.46 -9.30
N VAL A 39 -1.23 -6.97 -9.01
CA VAL A 39 -2.11 -7.55 -7.97
C VAL A 39 -2.44 -9.00 -8.34
N PRO A 40 -2.18 -9.96 -7.46
CA PRO A 40 -2.51 -11.36 -7.69
C PRO A 40 -3.98 -11.58 -7.99
N LEU A 41 -4.29 -12.57 -8.78
CA LEU A 41 -5.62 -12.92 -9.27
C LEU A 41 -6.21 -11.93 -10.29
N VAL A 42 -5.61 -10.73 -10.46
CA VAL A 42 -6.07 -9.69 -11.38
C VAL A 42 -5.10 -9.56 -12.56
N PHE A 43 -3.80 -9.51 -12.27
CA PHE A 43 -2.77 -9.34 -13.29
C PHE A 43 -1.76 -10.48 -13.27
N GLN A 44 -1.15 -10.73 -14.44
CA GLN A 44 -0.06 -11.68 -14.54
C GLN A 44 1.21 -11.12 -13.88
N PRO A 45 1.96 -11.94 -13.15
CA PRO A 45 3.21 -11.52 -12.54
C PRO A 45 4.25 -11.13 -13.60
N VAL A 46 5.16 -10.24 -13.25
CA VAL A 46 6.25 -9.84 -14.13
C VAL A 46 7.40 -10.85 -13.99
N LEU A 47 7.82 -11.43 -15.12
CA LEU A 47 9.04 -12.22 -15.16
C LEU A 47 10.25 -11.29 -15.27
N PHE A 48 11.13 -11.34 -14.29
CA PHE A 48 12.36 -10.54 -14.24
C PHE A 48 13.52 -11.43 -13.77
N GLU A 49 14.55 -11.55 -14.60
CA GLU A 49 15.74 -12.40 -14.33
C GLU A 49 15.40 -13.85 -13.90
N GLY A 50 14.38 -14.46 -14.54
CA GLY A 50 13.93 -15.82 -14.22
C GLY A 50 13.06 -15.94 -12.97
N ILE A 51 12.67 -14.82 -12.36
CA ILE A 51 11.88 -14.76 -11.13
C ILE A 51 10.55 -14.07 -11.41
N TYR A 52 9.45 -14.63 -10.91
CA TYR A 52 8.14 -14.01 -10.99
C TYR A 52 7.94 -13.01 -9.86
N LEU A 53 7.76 -11.74 -10.22
CA LEU A 53 7.48 -10.63 -9.31
C LEU A 53 5.99 -10.31 -9.31
N SER A 54 5.45 -10.00 -8.14
CA SER A 54 4.06 -9.59 -7.95
C SER A 54 3.99 -8.34 -7.07
N ASP A 55 2.78 -7.86 -6.76
CA ASP A 55 2.55 -6.72 -5.86
C ASP A 55 3.10 -6.98 -4.47
N GLY A 56 3.91 -6.05 -3.98
CA GLY A 56 4.55 -6.11 -2.67
C GLY A 56 3.57 -6.09 -1.49
N GLY A 57 2.37 -5.59 -1.72
CA GLY A 57 1.32 -5.51 -0.72
C GLY A 57 0.94 -6.84 -0.08
N ILE A 58 1.19 -7.97 -0.77
CA ILE A 58 0.92 -9.30 -0.21
C ILE A 58 1.74 -9.58 1.04
N LEU A 59 3.01 -9.18 1.05
CA LEU A 59 3.93 -9.45 2.14
C LEU A 59 4.12 -8.24 3.07
N ASN A 60 4.10 -7.03 2.53
CA ASN A 60 4.31 -5.81 3.29
C ASN A 60 3.65 -4.60 2.61
N ASN A 61 2.36 -4.45 2.82
CA ASN A 61 1.57 -3.35 2.26
C ASN A 61 1.83 -2.00 2.95
N PHE A 62 2.41 -2.03 4.14
CA PHE A 62 2.68 -0.84 4.94
C PHE A 62 4.12 -0.89 5.47
N PRO A 63 5.14 -0.61 4.63
CA PRO A 63 6.54 -0.93 4.85
C PRO A 63 7.27 0.06 5.77
N VAL A 64 6.69 0.43 6.90
CA VAL A 64 7.26 1.35 7.90
C VAL A 64 8.58 0.82 8.46
N ASN A 65 8.66 -0.48 8.72
CA ASN A 65 9.86 -1.14 9.23
C ASN A 65 11.13 -0.91 8.40
N ILE A 66 10.96 -0.56 7.12
CA ILE A 66 12.09 -0.31 6.22
C ILE A 66 12.65 1.11 6.37
N LEU A 67 11.83 2.02 6.88
CA LEU A 67 12.20 3.41 7.15
C LEU A 67 12.78 3.59 8.56
N GLU A 68 12.53 2.67 9.48
CA GLU A 68 13.00 2.76 10.87
C GLU A 68 14.53 2.92 10.92
N GLY A 69 14.99 3.91 11.66
CA GLY A 69 16.40 4.24 11.80
C GLY A 69 17.07 4.86 10.57
N LYS A 70 16.31 5.13 9.50
CA LYS A 70 16.82 5.75 8.25
C LYS A 70 16.26 7.14 7.99
N VAL A 71 15.22 7.52 8.71
CA VAL A 71 14.54 8.81 8.61
C VAL A 71 14.20 9.31 10.02
N ASP A 72 14.10 10.62 10.17
CA ASP A 72 13.81 11.24 11.46
C ASP A 72 12.35 11.08 11.84
N LYS A 73 11.45 11.10 10.85
CA LYS A 73 10.00 11.07 11.05
C LYS A 73 9.30 10.27 9.96
N ILE A 74 8.19 9.63 10.33
CA ILE A 74 7.40 8.76 9.45
C ILE A 74 5.94 9.19 9.44
N ILE A 75 5.41 9.52 8.26
CA ILE A 75 3.98 9.69 8.02
C ILE A 75 3.47 8.45 7.32
N GLY A 76 2.56 7.73 7.96
CA GLY A 76 1.90 6.57 7.39
C GLY A 76 0.51 6.92 6.87
N VAL A 77 0.19 6.50 5.64
CA VAL A 77 -1.14 6.69 5.05
C VAL A 77 -1.71 5.32 4.69
N ASN A 78 -2.81 4.94 5.32
CA ASN A 78 -3.54 3.72 4.97
C ASN A 78 -4.84 4.07 4.22
N VAL A 79 -4.98 3.52 3.03
CA VAL A 79 -6.17 3.68 2.18
C VAL A 79 -6.96 2.37 2.01
N ASN A 80 -6.50 1.29 2.64
CA ASN A 80 -7.08 -0.05 2.52
C ASN A 80 -7.78 -0.48 3.82
N ARG A 81 -8.56 0.41 4.42
CA ARG A 81 -9.30 0.08 5.64
C ARG A 81 -10.33 -1.01 5.36
N ILE A 82 -10.31 -2.05 6.18
CA ILE A 82 -11.19 -3.20 6.05
C ILE A 82 -12.49 -2.93 6.83
N ASN A 83 -13.65 -3.09 6.16
CA ASN A 83 -14.96 -3.02 6.80
C ASN A 83 -15.41 -4.39 7.35
N THR A 84 -16.44 -4.39 8.19
CA THR A 84 -17.11 -5.62 8.59
C THR A 84 -18.04 -6.08 7.46
N ILE A 85 -18.05 -7.36 7.16
CA ILE A 85 -19.00 -7.97 6.22
C ILE A 85 -20.16 -8.54 7.04
N GLU A 86 -21.37 -8.14 6.70
CA GLU A 86 -22.58 -8.68 7.28
C GLU A 86 -23.32 -9.55 6.25
N GLY A 87 -23.90 -10.67 6.73
CA GLY A 87 -24.67 -11.58 5.90
C GLY A 87 -23.84 -12.65 5.17
N LYS A 88 -24.47 -13.25 4.14
CA LYS A 88 -23.86 -14.33 3.35
C LYS A 88 -22.90 -13.77 2.31
N ILE A 89 -21.71 -14.32 2.23
CA ILE A 89 -20.68 -13.95 1.25
C ILE A 89 -20.54 -15.03 0.18
N GLY A 90 -20.40 -14.61 -1.07
CA GLY A 90 -20.12 -15.50 -2.20
C GLY A 90 -18.63 -15.86 -2.30
N TYR A 91 -18.33 -16.89 -3.08
CA TYR A 91 -16.96 -17.41 -3.25
C TYR A 91 -15.96 -16.32 -3.70
N LYS A 92 -16.34 -15.49 -4.67
CA LYS A 92 -15.50 -14.37 -5.12
C LYS A 92 -15.17 -13.39 -3.99
N GLN A 93 -16.18 -13.04 -3.19
CA GLN A 93 -15.99 -12.14 -2.03
C GLN A 93 -15.09 -12.75 -0.96
N ILE A 94 -15.13 -14.07 -0.77
CA ILE A 94 -14.24 -14.78 0.16
C ILE A 94 -12.78 -14.62 -0.30
N ILE A 95 -12.50 -14.83 -1.59
CA ILE A 95 -11.15 -14.67 -2.13
C ILE A 95 -10.65 -13.23 -1.96
N GLU A 96 -11.45 -12.25 -2.39
CA GLU A 96 -11.10 -10.83 -2.26
C GLU A 96 -10.85 -10.46 -0.79
N ARG A 97 -11.68 -10.94 0.10
CA ARG A 97 -11.56 -10.69 1.54
C ARG A 97 -10.31 -11.32 2.15
N THR A 98 -9.98 -12.53 1.75
CA THR A 98 -8.77 -13.21 2.22
C THR A 98 -7.51 -12.41 1.84
N VAL A 99 -7.46 -11.90 0.62
CA VAL A 99 -6.37 -11.03 0.15
C VAL A 99 -6.35 -9.72 0.95
N GLN A 100 -7.49 -9.07 1.16
CA GLN A 100 -7.58 -7.84 1.95
C GLN A 100 -7.08 -8.03 3.38
N ILE A 101 -7.46 -9.13 4.04
CA ILE A 101 -7.02 -9.44 5.41
C ILE A 101 -5.50 -9.65 5.44
N ALA A 102 -4.96 -10.41 4.49
CA ALA A 102 -3.52 -10.65 4.40
C ALA A 102 -2.73 -9.34 4.23
N ILE A 103 -3.19 -8.47 3.33
CA ILE A 103 -2.61 -7.15 3.09
C ILE A 103 -2.73 -6.25 4.35
N GLY A 104 -3.89 -6.25 5.02
CA GLY A 104 -4.16 -5.41 6.19
C GLY A 104 -3.33 -5.75 7.42
N ASN A 105 -2.87 -6.99 7.54
CA ASN A 105 -2.09 -7.43 8.70
C ASN A 105 -0.79 -6.62 8.89
N SER A 106 -0.14 -6.21 7.80
CA SER A 106 1.07 -5.38 7.86
C SER A 106 0.80 -3.98 8.43
N VAL A 107 -0.39 -3.42 8.18
CA VAL A 107 -0.81 -2.11 8.72
C VAL A 107 -0.96 -2.20 10.23
N GLU A 108 -1.72 -3.20 10.72
CA GLU A 108 -2.00 -3.37 12.16
C GLU A 108 -0.72 -3.52 12.99
N THR A 109 0.29 -4.19 12.46
CA THR A 109 1.56 -4.41 13.16
C THR A 109 2.52 -3.23 13.10
N GLN A 110 2.35 -2.30 12.15
CA GLN A 110 3.33 -1.25 11.89
C GLN A 110 2.80 0.18 12.06
N LYS A 111 1.48 0.41 12.10
CA LYS A 111 0.89 1.76 12.22
C LYS A 111 1.37 2.52 13.45
N TYR A 112 1.67 1.83 14.56
CA TYR A 112 2.16 2.42 15.81
C TYR A 112 3.60 2.95 15.74
N LYS A 113 4.29 2.66 14.65
CA LYS A 113 5.66 3.13 14.39
C LYS A 113 5.69 4.43 13.59
N CYS A 114 4.51 4.91 13.16
CA CYS A 114 4.39 6.20 12.49
C CYS A 114 4.25 7.30 13.53
N ASP A 115 4.92 8.42 13.31
CA ASP A 115 4.72 9.64 14.10
C ASP A 115 3.35 10.27 13.81
N VAL A 116 2.90 10.20 12.54
CA VAL A 116 1.55 10.55 12.13
C VAL A 116 0.94 9.42 11.31
N TYR A 117 -0.25 8.98 11.69
CA TYR A 117 -1.00 7.95 10.96
C TYR A 117 -2.31 8.54 10.42
N ILE A 118 -2.51 8.40 9.12
CA ILE A 118 -3.67 8.91 8.39
C ILE A 118 -4.45 7.74 7.82
N GLU A 119 -5.71 7.59 8.24
CA GLU A 119 -6.62 6.59 7.72
C GLU A 119 -8.03 7.17 7.71
N PRO A 120 -8.53 7.64 6.55
CA PRO A 120 -9.89 8.19 6.45
C PRO A 120 -10.91 7.12 6.80
N PRO A 121 -11.80 7.34 7.81
CA PRO A 121 -12.75 6.31 8.25
C PRO A 121 -13.70 5.82 7.16
N SER A 122 -14.12 6.72 6.26
CA SER A 122 -15.05 6.44 5.16
C SER A 122 -14.41 5.75 3.97
N ILE A 123 -13.08 5.59 3.93
CA ILE A 123 -12.41 4.88 2.84
C ILE A 123 -12.83 3.40 2.78
N ARG A 124 -13.27 2.84 3.89
CA ARG A 124 -13.78 1.46 3.99
C ARG A 124 -15.03 1.18 3.16
N ASP A 125 -15.75 2.23 2.74
CA ASP A 125 -17.02 2.13 2.01
C ASP A 125 -16.80 1.96 0.51
N TYR A 126 -15.53 1.99 0.06
CA TYR A 126 -15.12 1.81 -1.33
C TYR A 126 -14.41 0.48 -1.54
N GLY A 127 -14.72 -0.14 -2.69
CA GLY A 127 -14.01 -1.33 -3.16
C GLY A 127 -12.67 -0.99 -3.82
N ILE A 128 -11.75 -1.95 -3.84
CA ILE A 128 -10.41 -1.78 -4.43
C ILE A 128 -10.48 -1.37 -5.92
N PHE A 129 -11.55 -1.75 -6.63
CA PHE A 129 -11.73 -1.50 -8.06
C PHE A 129 -12.86 -0.51 -8.39
N ASP A 130 -13.25 0.33 -7.43
CA ASP A 130 -14.30 1.35 -7.63
C ASP A 130 -13.80 2.55 -8.43
N PHE A 131 -13.17 2.31 -9.59
CA PHE A 131 -12.59 3.35 -10.46
C PHE A 131 -13.60 4.42 -10.87
N LYS A 132 -14.88 4.08 -10.95
CA LYS A 132 -15.95 5.04 -11.27
C LYS A 132 -16.18 6.09 -10.18
N LYS A 133 -15.72 5.81 -8.96
CA LYS A 133 -15.80 6.71 -7.79
C LYS A 133 -14.46 7.39 -7.48
N ALA A 134 -13.52 7.42 -8.42
CA ALA A 134 -12.18 7.94 -8.18
C ALA A 134 -12.18 9.37 -7.62
N ASP A 135 -13.02 10.26 -8.18
CA ASP A 135 -13.13 11.65 -7.70
C ASP A 135 -13.70 11.73 -6.27
N GLU A 136 -14.70 10.90 -5.95
CA GLU A 136 -15.30 10.83 -4.62
C GLU A 136 -14.28 10.31 -3.58
N ILE A 137 -13.54 9.28 -3.94
CA ILE A 137 -12.46 8.70 -3.11
C ILE A 137 -11.36 9.74 -2.88
N TYR A 138 -10.96 10.47 -3.93
CA TYR A 138 -9.99 11.56 -3.83
C TYR A 138 -10.46 12.63 -2.86
N GLN A 139 -11.69 13.12 -3.00
CA GLN A 139 -12.26 14.15 -2.12
C GLN A 139 -12.33 13.69 -0.67
N THR A 140 -12.72 12.43 -0.43
CA THR A 140 -12.73 11.82 0.89
C THR A 140 -11.36 11.88 1.57
N GLY A 141 -10.32 11.47 0.85
CA GLY A 141 -8.93 11.52 1.34
C GLY A 141 -8.44 12.95 1.56
N TYR A 142 -8.74 13.85 0.61
CA TYR A 142 -8.32 15.25 0.65
C TYR A 142 -8.93 16.01 1.84
N VAL A 143 -10.24 15.88 2.06
CA VAL A 143 -10.94 16.53 3.18
C VAL A 143 -10.39 16.03 4.50
N TYR A 144 -10.26 14.72 4.68
CA TYR A 144 -9.71 14.16 5.90
C TYR A 144 -8.27 14.59 6.18
N ALA A 145 -7.41 14.61 5.15
CA ALA A 145 -6.04 15.10 5.30
C ALA A 145 -5.99 16.59 5.66
N LYS A 146 -6.93 17.39 5.14
CA LYS A 146 -7.07 18.81 5.47
C LYS A 146 -7.48 19.02 6.93
N GLU A 147 -8.35 18.19 7.49
CA GLU A 147 -8.70 18.21 8.91
C GLU A 147 -7.48 17.90 9.80
N LYS A 148 -6.59 17.02 9.33
CA LYS A 148 -5.34 16.65 10.00
C LYS A 148 -4.20 17.68 9.80
N LYS A 149 -4.44 18.76 9.07
CA LYS A 149 -3.41 19.75 8.70
C LYS A 149 -2.62 20.26 9.90
N ASN A 150 -3.29 20.59 11.00
CA ASN A 150 -2.60 21.15 12.17
C ASN A 150 -1.71 20.13 12.87
N GLU A 151 -2.11 18.85 12.87
CA GLU A 151 -1.30 17.74 13.36
C GLU A 151 -0.06 17.55 12.49
N LEU A 152 -0.23 17.57 11.16
CA LEU A 152 0.85 17.48 10.20
C LEU A 152 1.83 18.65 10.27
N LEU A 153 1.35 19.90 10.46
CA LEU A 153 2.21 21.08 10.58
C LEU A 153 3.07 21.03 11.85
N ARG A 154 2.50 20.66 13.00
CA ARG A 154 3.27 20.47 14.26
C ARG A 154 4.35 19.42 14.15
N PHE A 155 4.20 18.51 13.21
CA PHE A 155 5.14 17.45 12.94
C PHE A 155 6.34 17.92 12.08
N LEU A 156 6.18 19.00 11.31
CA LEU A 156 7.23 19.56 10.45
C LEU A 156 8.14 20.57 11.18
N ASP A 157 7.66 21.12 12.33
CA ASP A 157 8.44 21.98 13.22
C ASP A 157 9.35 21.11 14.13
#